data_cab11511681bbeaa837410942d97061d
#
_entry.id   cab11511681bbeaa837410942d97061d
#
_cell.length_a   1.000
_cell.length_b   1.000
_cell.length_c   1.000
_cell.angle_alpha   90.00
_cell.angle_beta   90.00
_cell.angle_gamma   90.00
#
_symmetry.space_group_name_H-M   'P 1'
#
loop_
_entity.id
_entity.type
_entity.pdbx_description
1 polymer ?
#
loop_
_entity_poly.entity_id
_entity_poly.type
_entity_poly.pdbx_seq_one_letter_code
_entity_poly.pdbx_strand_id
1 'polypeptide(L)'
;MWNKSPAETTGQNGTQQFALQNASLSTPVAEKGIQLIPALTRIPAYIDTAVDSDNPSSKVIATIPAGPWAGATLFSPGVKLVGNGVEIHFDRMSWNGMDLKVNAYAQREDNLMSSVASNVNTRWFKHIILPSVLGGVGSIGTLYKDANTQVIQGNYGTVTGRVGMPSGEAVAGVIAGGMAERGSQILTRQSESEPYKQVEVYQHEVVSILFVDPVMTNDARSSSLSSSISPSVNRTSQAEQRSQARMQTAMEQRKAVMQRRYDEQPETP
;
A
#
# COMPACT_ATOMS: atom_id res chain seq x y z
N MET A 1 48.32 44.20 -45.69
CA MET A 1 49.20 45.03 -44.83
C MET A 1 48.85 44.61 -43.42
N TRP A 2 49.61 44.02 -42.71
CA TRP A 2 50.85 43.82 -42.00
C TRP A 2 50.70 42.50 -41.19
N ASN A 3 51.34 41.48 -41.41
CA ASN A 3 52.63 40.86 -41.19
C ASN A 3 53.33 41.26 -39.89
N LYS A 4 53.47 40.29 -38.96
CA LYS A 4 54.73 40.01 -38.25
C LYS A 4 54.55 38.82 -37.27
N SER A 5 55.15 37.68 -37.57
CA SER A 5 55.90 36.83 -36.64
C SER A 5 57.33 37.46 -36.53
N PRO A 6 58.22 37.00 -35.63
CA PRO A 6 58.33 35.84 -34.77
C PRO A 6 58.93 36.11 -33.35
N ALA A 7 59.04 35.16 -32.48
CA ALA A 7 60.26 34.91 -31.71
C ALA A 7 60.19 33.54 -30.97
N GLU A 8 61.12 32.68 -31.40
CA GLU A 8 61.56 31.52 -30.65
C GLU A 8 62.22 31.95 -29.35
N THR A 9 62.04 31.17 -28.29
CA THR A 9 63.02 31.04 -27.22
C THR A 9 63.01 29.62 -26.67
N THR A 10 64.12 28.99 -26.94
CA THR A 10 64.62 27.69 -26.48
C THR A 10 64.75 27.67 -24.94
N GLY A 11 64.42 26.55 -24.32
CA GLY A 11 64.69 26.31 -22.88
C GLY A 11 64.28 24.92 -22.39
N GLN A 12 65.07 23.98 -22.69
CA GLN A 12 65.51 22.80 -21.92
C GLN A 12 64.66 22.14 -20.85
N ASN A 13 64.49 20.84 -21.04
CA ASN A 13 64.63 19.73 -20.11
C ASN A 13 63.71 19.64 -18.87
N GLY A 14 62.85 18.65 -18.96
CA GLY A 14 62.18 18.03 -17.83
C GLY A 14 61.50 16.74 -18.28
N THR A 15 62.29 15.70 -18.43
CA THR A 15 61.78 14.31 -18.66
C THR A 15 60.98 13.85 -17.45
N GLN A 16 59.72 14.07 -17.46
CA GLN A 16 58.81 13.33 -16.58
C GLN A 16 58.01 12.33 -17.44
N GLN A 17 58.48 11.12 -17.41
CA GLN A 17 57.73 9.95 -17.85
C GLN A 17 56.46 9.83 -17.00
N PHE A 18 55.34 10.38 -17.49
CA PHE A 18 54.05 9.97 -17.02
C PHE A 18 53.80 8.58 -17.57
N ALA A 19 54.04 7.59 -16.71
CA ALA A 19 53.52 6.24 -16.91
C ALA A 19 52.00 6.34 -17.08
N LEU A 20 51.53 6.26 -18.31
CA LEU A 20 50.14 5.96 -18.63
C LEU A 20 49.83 4.60 -18.05
N GLN A 21 49.43 4.57 -16.79
CA GLN A 21 48.69 3.44 -16.25
C GLN A 21 47.43 3.30 -17.13
N ASN A 22 47.46 2.38 -18.05
CA ASN A 22 46.28 1.83 -18.69
C ASN A 22 45.42 1.20 -17.61
N ALA A 23 44.65 2.05 -16.90
CA ALA A 23 43.43 1.62 -16.27
C ALA A 23 42.52 1.22 -17.42
N SER A 24 42.56 -0.02 -17.80
CA SER A 24 41.51 -0.66 -18.57
C SER A 24 40.26 -0.52 -17.69
N LEU A 25 39.53 0.56 -17.85
CA LEU A 25 38.12 0.66 -17.50
C LEU A 25 37.44 -0.43 -18.35
N SER A 26 37.43 -1.65 -17.82
CA SER A 26 36.46 -2.66 -18.23
C SER A 26 35.08 -2.08 -17.79
N THR A 27 34.55 -1.21 -18.61
CA THR A 27 33.11 -0.95 -18.60
C THR A 27 32.47 -2.35 -18.67
N PRO A 28 31.66 -2.76 -17.67
CA PRO A 28 30.93 -4.00 -17.83
C PRO A 28 30.13 -3.83 -19.10
N VAL A 29 30.43 -4.63 -20.12
CA VAL A 29 29.57 -4.75 -21.30
C VAL A 29 28.27 -5.28 -20.74
N ALA A 30 27.31 -4.37 -20.53
CA ALA A 30 25.96 -4.75 -20.18
C ALA A 30 25.52 -5.69 -21.30
N GLU A 31 25.38 -6.97 -20.99
CA GLU A 31 24.82 -7.93 -21.91
C GLU A 31 23.53 -7.33 -22.45
N LYS A 32 23.50 -7.03 -23.75
CA LYS A 32 22.31 -6.49 -24.40
C LYS A 32 21.24 -7.55 -24.31
N GLY A 33 20.34 -7.42 -23.34
CA GLY A 33 19.18 -8.28 -23.25
C GLY A 33 18.39 -8.24 -24.55
N ILE A 34 17.75 -9.32 -24.89
CA ILE A 34 16.82 -9.37 -26.03
C ILE A 34 15.56 -8.62 -25.62
N GLN A 35 15.13 -7.68 -26.43
CA GLN A 35 13.88 -6.97 -26.23
C GLN A 35 12.71 -7.93 -26.51
N LEU A 36 11.90 -8.20 -25.51
CA LEU A 36 10.71 -9.03 -25.58
C LEU A 36 9.51 -8.22 -26.04
N ILE A 37 9.24 -7.11 -25.36
CA ILE A 37 8.11 -6.22 -25.66
C ILE A 37 8.67 -4.82 -25.92
N PRO A 38 8.38 -4.19 -27.06
CA PRO A 38 8.74 -2.79 -27.32
C PRO A 38 8.01 -1.83 -26.36
N ALA A 39 8.65 -0.71 -26.05
CA ALA A 39 8.01 0.37 -25.31
C ALA A 39 6.76 0.88 -26.06
N LEU A 40 5.80 1.40 -25.31
CA LEU A 40 4.54 1.96 -25.80
C LEU A 40 3.68 0.96 -26.58
N THR A 41 3.93 -0.33 -26.39
CA THR A 41 3.10 -1.40 -26.97
C THR A 41 1.84 -1.59 -26.14
N ARG A 42 0.72 -1.79 -26.82
CA ARG A 42 -0.57 -2.15 -26.20
C ARG A 42 -0.93 -3.59 -26.53
N ILE A 43 -1.35 -4.32 -25.53
CA ILE A 43 -1.72 -5.73 -25.65
C ILE A 43 -3.06 -5.95 -24.97
N PRO A 44 -4.05 -6.55 -25.63
CA PRO A 44 -5.32 -6.87 -24.99
C PRO A 44 -5.12 -7.96 -23.93
N ALA A 45 -5.81 -7.80 -22.81
CA ALA A 45 -5.77 -8.71 -21.68
C ALA A 45 -7.12 -8.70 -20.96
N TYR A 46 -7.32 -9.59 -20.03
CA TYR A 46 -8.47 -9.57 -19.13
C TYR A 46 -8.00 -9.63 -17.67
N ILE A 47 -8.79 -9.00 -16.81
CA ILE A 47 -8.54 -8.97 -15.37
C ILE A 47 -9.06 -10.27 -14.73
N ASP A 48 -8.20 -11.04 -14.05
CA ASP A 48 -8.61 -12.30 -13.42
C ASP A 48 -9.24 -12.13 -12.05
N THR A 49 -8.93 -11.03 -11.37
CA THR A 49 -9.37 -10.75 -10.00
C THR A 49 -10.32 -9.56 -9.97
N ALA A 50 -11.46 -9.70 -9.31
CA ALA A 50 -12.32 -8.55 -9.04
C ALA A 50 -11.61 -7.54 -8.14
N VAL A 51 -11.84 -6.26 -8.41
CA VAL A 51 -11.20 -5.14 -7.71
C VAL A 51 -12.26 -4.21 -7.16
N ASP A 52 -12.07 -3.78 -5.91
CA ASP A 52 -12.86 -2.73 -5.26
C ASP A 52 -11.93 -1.59 -4.84
N SER A 53 -12.28 -0.37 -5.24
CA SER A 53 -11.50 0.83 -4.91
C SER A 53 -11.43 1.14 -3.42
N ASP A 54 -12.34 0.60 -2.61
CA ASP A 54 -12.31 0.74 -1.15
C ASP A 54 -11.16 -0.04 -0.52
N ASN A 55 -10.64 -1.03 -1.24
CA ASN A 55 -9.47 -1.78 -0.85
C ASN A 55 -8.28 -1.48 -1.78
N PRO A 56 -7.53 -0.39 -1.53
CA PRO A 56 -6.41 0.00 -2.39
C PRO A 56 -5.27 -1.02 -2.41
N SER A 57 -5.24 -1.94 -1.45
CA SER A 57 -4.25 -3.03 -1.38
C SER A 57 -4.68 -4.30 -2.13
N SER A 58 -5.81 -4.27 -2.86
CA SER A 58 -6.28 -5.38 -3.69
C SER A 58 -5.21 -5.78 -4.70
N LYS A 59 -4.83 -7.06 -4.67
CA LYS A 59 -3.87 -7.61 -5.63
C LYS A 59 -4.60 -7.90 -6.92
N VAL A 60 -4.06 -7.39 -8.03
CA VAL A 60 -4.68 -7.58 -9.34
C VAL A 60 -3.81 -8.47 -10.21
N ILE A 61 -4.44 -9.45 -10.81
CA ILE A 61 -3.83 -10.31 -11.81
C ILE A 61 -4.58 -10.07 -13.12
N ALA A 62 -3.81 -9.96 -14.20
CA ALA A 62 -4.35 -9.89 -15.56
C ALA A 62 -3.64 -10.92 -16.44
N THR A 63 -4.35 -11.51 -17.37
CA THR A 63 -3.81 -12.52 -18.29
C THR A 63 -3.96 -12.06 -19.74
N ILE A 64 -2.90 -12.28 -20.52
CA ILE A 64 -2.90 -12.05 -21.97
C ILE A 64 -3.39 -13.32 -22.66
N PRO A 65 -4.58 -13.30 -23.31
CA PRO A 65 -5.19 -14.52 -23.86
C PRO A 65 -4.57 -14.99 -25.18
N ALA A 66 -3.99 -14.08 -25.95
CA ALA A 66 -3.57 -14.37 -27.32
C ALA A 66 -2.34 -13.57 -27.76
N GLY A 67 -1.75 -13.97 -28.89
CA GLY A 67 -0.59 -13.32 -29.47
C GLY A 67 0.73 -13.94 -29.05
N PRO A 68 1.86 -13.26 -29.31
CA PRO A 68 3.21 -13.78 -29.01
C PRO A 68 3.45 -14.03 -27.52
N TRP A 69 2.71 -13.33 -26.67
CA TRP A 69 2.81 -13.40 -25.20
C TRP A 69 1.59 -14.07 -24.56
N ALA A 70 0.88 -14.91 -25.32
CA ALA A 70 -0.26 -15.65 -24.79
C ALA A 70 0.15 -16.46 -23.54
N GLY A 71 -0.72 -16.43 -22.51
CA GLY A 71 -0.48 -17.07 -21.22
C GLY A 71 0.42 -16.25 -20.29
N ALA A 72 0.90 -15.07 -20.70
CA ALA A 72 1.58 -14.17 -19.77
C ALA A 72 0.59 -13.63 -18.73
N THR A 73 1.01 -13.65 -17.48
CA THR A 73 0.25 -13.09 -16.34
C THR A 73 0.95 -11.87 -15.79
N LEU A 74 0.20 -10.78 -15.60
CA LEU A 74 0.68 -9.55 -15.01
C LEU A 74 0.17 -9.43 -13.58
N PHE A 75 0.97 -8.81 -12.72
CA PHE A 75 0.63 -8.59 -11.31
C PHE A 75 0.75 -7.13 -10.94
N SER A 76 -0.26 -6.64 -10.23
CA SER A 76 -0.27 -5.33 -9.59
C SER A 76 -0.38 -5.48 -8.08
N PRO A 77 0.47 -4.80 -7.30
CA PRO A 77 0.44 -4.87 -5.83
C PRO A 77 -0.74 -4.13 -5.21
N GLY A 78 -1.43 -3.30 -5.96
CA GLY A 78 -2.56 -2.51 -5.49
C GLY A 78 -3.20 -1.68 -6.58
N VAL A 79 -4.24 -0.95 -6.20
CA VAL A 79 -5.01 -0.09 -7.11
C VAL A 79 -5.14 1.31 -6.53
N LYS A 80 -5.34 2.30 -7.38
CA LYS A 80 -5.54 3.69 -6.99
C LYS A 80 -6.82 4.23 -7.61
N LEU A 81 -7.68 4.83 -6.79
CA LEU A 81 -8.87 5.52 -7.29
C LEU A 81 -8.47 6.81 -8.03
N VAL A 82 -8.87 6.92 -9.27
CA VAL A 82 -8.61 8.09 -10.14
C VAL A 82 -9.89 8.49 -10.88
N GLY A 83 -10.48 9.58 -10.46
CA GLY A 83 -11.71 10.10 -11.07
C GLY A 83 -12.89 9.13 -10.94
N ASN A 84 -13.33 8.55 -12.03
CA ASN A 84 -14.44 7.59 -12.10
C ASN A 84 -13.94 6.15 -12.38
N GLY A 85 -12.68 5.85 -12.13
CA GLY A 85 -12.11 4.53 -12.35
C GLY A 85 -10.97 4.26 -11.38
N VAL A 86 -10.40 3.08 -11.49
CA VAL A 86 -9.19 2.68 -10.78
C VAL A 86 -8.02 2.61 -11.76
N GLU A 87 -6.90 3.18 -11.37
CA GLU A 87 -5.62 2.99 -12.02
C GLU A 87 -5.00 1.69 -11.50
N ILE A 88 -4.64 0.82 -12.43
CA ILE A 88 -3.99 -0.46 -12.15
C ILE A 88 -2.62 -0.42 -12.80
N HIS A 89 -1.58 -0.40 -11.97
CA HIS A 89 -0.19 -0.40 -12.39
C HIS A 89 0.42 -1.78 -12.15
N PHE A 90 0.88 -2.42 -13.23
CA PHE A 90 1.54 -3.71 -13.18
C PHE A 90 3.05 -3.52 -13.07
N ASP A 91 3.65 -4.14 -12.06
CA ASP A 91 5.10 -4.09 -11.79
C ASP A 91 5.82 -5.40 -12.12
N ARG A 92 5.07 -6.45 -12.42
CA ARG A 92 5.58 -7.78 -12.66
C ARG A 92 4.81 -8.51 -13.75
N MET A 93 5.52 -9.27 -14.56
CA MET A 93 4.96 -10.16 -15.56
C MET A 93 5.64 -11.54 -15.46
N SER A 94 4.85 -12.58 -15.36
CA SER A 94 5.32 -13.96 -15.46
C SER A 94 5.01 -14.51 -16.85
N TRP A 95 5.99 -14.98 -17.56
CA TRP A 95 5.86 -15.55 -18.89
C TRP A 95 6.95 -16.60 -19.16
N ASN A 96 6.58 -17.77 -19.68
CA ASN A 96 7.50 -18.88 -19.98
C ASN A 96 8.44 -19.23 -18.82
N GLY A 97 7.96 -19.17 -17.57
CA GLY A 97 8.76 -19.46 -16.40
C GLY A 97 9.74 -18.35 -15.99
N MET A 98 9.74 -17.22 -16.69
CA MET A 98 10.50 -16.02 -16.33
C MET A 98 9.62 -15.06 -15.54
N ASP A 99 10.15 -14.49 -14.47
CA ASP A 99 9.52 -13.40 -13.71
C ASP A 99 10.21 -12.08 -14.08
N LEU A 100 9.54 -11.27 -14.87
CA LEU A 100 10.06 -10.05 -15.47
C LEU A 100 9.53 -8.84 -14.72
N LYS A 101 10.39 -7.85 -14.45
CA LYS A 101 9.96 -6.55 -14.00
C LYS A 101 9.39 -5.77 -15.18
N VAL A 102 8.19 -5.21 -15.01
CA VAL A 102 7.54 -4.42 -16.05
C VAL A 102 7.05 -3.09 -15.49
N ASN A 103 6.77 -2.15 -16.38
CA ASN A 103 6.10 -0.90 -16.07
C ASN A 103 4.93 -0.78 -17.05
N ALA A 104 3.77 -1.24 -16.63
CA ALA A 104 2.60 -1.29 -17.51
C ALA A 104 1.33 -0.84 -16.77
N TYR A 105 0.40 -0.29 -17.53
CA TYR A 105 -0.87 0.23 -17.02
C TYR A 105 -2.04 -0.40 -17.75
N ALA A 106 -3.09 -0.75 -17.01
CA ALA A 106 -4.36 -1.10 -17.61
C ALA A 106 -5.04 0.16 -18.16
N GLN A 107 -5.56 0.05 -19.36
CA GLN A 107 -6.37 1.06 -20.04
C GLN A 107 -7.72 0.46 -20.44
N ARG A 108 -8.74 1.26 -20.43
CA ARG A 108 -10.05 0.84 -20.97
C ARG A 108 -9.94 0.57 -22.47
N GLU A 109 -10.68 -0.40 -22.93
CA GLU A 109 -10.66 -0.77 -24.35
C GLU A 109 -11.33 0.30 -25.24
N ASP A 110 -12.40 0.94 -24.74
CA ASP A 110 -13.22 1.89 -25.49
C ASP A 110 -12.54 3.24 -25.79
N ASN A 111 -11.79 3.77 -24.81
CA ASN A 111 -11.24 5.14 -24.89
C ASN A 111 -9.76 5.24 -24.48
N LEU A 112 -9.12 4.12 -24.16
CA LEU A 112 -7.72 4.02 -23.78
C LEU A 112 -7.34 4.87 -22.56
N MET A 113 -8.29 5.21 -21.71
CA MET A 113 -8.03 5.89 -20.45
C MET A 113 -7.42 4.91 -19.44
N SER A 114 -6.43 5.36 -18.70
CA SER A 114 -5.77 4.56 -17.64
C SER A 114 -6.62 4.45 -16.36
N SER A 115 -7.90 4.68 -16.44
CA SER A 115 -8.88 4.53 -15.36
C SER A 115 -9.92 3.50 -15.73
N VAL A 116 -9.77 2.28 -15.23
CA VAL A 116 -10.68 1.15 -15.53
C VAL A 116 -11.84 1.13 -14.54
N ALA A 117 -13.04 0.89 -15.00
CA ALA A 117 -14.22 0.74 -14.18
C ALA A 117 -15.26 -0.11 -14.91
N SER A 118 -15.76 -1.14 -14.26
CA SER A 118 -16.95 -1.89 -14.70
C SER A 118 -18.22 -1.28 -14.11
N ASN A 119 -18.14 -0.83 -12.86
CA ASN A 119 -19.24 -0.18 -12.13
C ASN A 119 -18.73 0.98 -11.27
N VAL A 120 -19.51 2.07 -11.22
CA VAL A 120 -19.21 3.24 -10.39
C VAL A 120 -20.41 3.54 -9.49
N ASN A 121 -20.25 3.36 -8.20
CA ASN A 121 -21.27 3.67 -7.21
C ASN A 121 -20.93 4.99 -6.51
N THR A 122 -21.78 5.99 -6.70
CA THR A 122 -21.69 7.24 -5.93
C THR A 122 -22.52 7.08 -4.66
N ARG A 123 -21.88 7.06 -3.51
CA ARG A 123 -22.52 6.90 -2.19
C ARG A 123 -23.26 8.17 -1.73
N TRP A 124 -23.95 8.83 -2.66
CA TRP A 124 -24.60 10.11 -2.44
C TRP A 124 -25.60 10.10 -1.28
N PHE A 125 -26.39 9.03 -1.18
CA PHE A 125 -27.38 8.91 -0.10
C PHE A 125 -26.70 8.87 1.28
N LYS A 126 -25.63 8.07 1.43
CA LYS A 126 -24.91 7.91 2.69
C LYS A 126 -24.13 9.17 3.07
N HIS A 127 -23.51 9.85 2.11
CA HIS A 127 -22.65 11.01 2.37
C HIS A 127 -23.40 12.34 2.48
N ILE A 128 -24.55 12.49 1.83
CA ILE A 128 -25.26 13.75 1.76
C ILE A 128 -26.62 13.66 2.45
N ILE A 129 -27.48 12.75 2.00
CA ILE A 129 -28.86 12.73 2.47
C ILE A 129 -28.97 12.33 3.93
N LEU A 130 -28.36 11.21 4.29
CA LEU A 130 -28.51 10.65 5.63
C LEU A 130 -27.95 11.57 6.73
N PRO A 131 -26.75 12.13 6.63
CA PRO A 131 -26.25 13.11 7.61
C PRO A 131 -27.11 14.38 7.67
N SER A 132 -27.59 14.87 6.52
CA SER A 132 -28.43 16.07 6.46
C SER A 132 -29.78 15.90 7.17
N VAL A 133 -30.43 14.76 6.98
CA VAL A 133 -31.68 14.42 7.65
C VAL A 133 -31.47 14.27 9.16
N LEU A 134 -30.46 13.52 9.58
CA LEU A 134 -30.17 13.31 11.00
C LEU A 134 -29.69 14.57 11.68
N GLY A 135 -28.88 15.40 11.03
CA GLY A 135 -28.46 16.69 11.53
C GLY A 135 -29.64 17.69 11.67
N GLY A 136 -30.57 17.67 10.72
CA GLY A 136 -31.80 18.46 10.79
C GLY A 136 -32.66 18.09 12.01
N VAL A 137 -32.89 16.81 12.25
CA VAL A 137 -33.64 16.33 13.42
C VAL A 137 -32.90 16.64 14.72
N GLY A 138 -31.55 16.50 14.75
CA GLY A 138 -30.73 16.87 15.89
C GLY A 138 -30.85 18.36 16.24
N SER A 139 -30.83 19.23 15.23
CA SER A 139 -30.97 20.68 15.41
C SER A 139 -32.32 21.08 15.99
N ILE A 140 -33.42 20.40 15.61
CA ILE A 140 -34.75 20.64 16.22
C ILE A 140 -34.72 20.29 17.70
N GLY A 141 -34.08 19.20 18.09
CA GLY A 141 -33.94 18.81 19.50
C GLY A 141 -33.14 19.80 20.32
N THR A 142 -32.09 20.41 19.79
CA THR A 142 -31.30 21.46 20.45
C THR A 142 -32.11 22.76 20.60
N LEU A 143 -32.81 23.20 19.55
CA LEU A 143 -33.71 24.36 19.59
C LEU A 143 -34.80 24.17 20.64
N TYR A 144 -35.38 22.98 20.75
CA TYR A 144 -36.39 22.69 21.78
C TYR A 144 -35.80 22.72 23.18
N LYS A 145 -34.60 22.24 23.39
CA LYS A 145 -33.88 22.36 24.66
C LYS A 145 -33.63 23.81 25.03
N ASP A 146 -33.15 24.61 24.07
CA ASP A 146 -32.79 26.00 24.27
C ASP A 146 -34.06 26.86 24.56
N ALA A 147 -35.15 26.60 23.86
CA ALA A 147 -36.43 27.27 24.09
C ALA A 147 -37.03 26.98 25.49
N ASN A 148 -36.73 25.84 26.08
CA ASN A 148 -37.18 25.44 27.42
C ASN A 148 -36.16 25.73 28.53
N THR A 149 -35.10 26.49 28.24
CA THR A 149 -34.07 26.86 29.20
C THR A 149 -34.06 28.36 29.39
N GLN A 150 -34.34 28.83 30.60
CA GLN A 150 -34.25 30.25 30.95
C GLN A 150 -32.92 30.54 31.64
N VAL A 151 -32.29 31.62 31.21
CA VAL A 151 -31.11 32.18 31.86
C VAL A 151 -31.58 33.29 32.80
N ILE A 152 -31.50 33.05 34.10
CA ILE A 152 -31.83 34.04 35.10
C ILE A 152 -30.53 34.73 35.51
N GLN A 153 -30.39 35.98 35.12
CA GLN A 153 -29.30 36.86 35.57
C GLN A 153 -29.67 37.49 36.90
N GLY A 154 -29.02 37.08 37.97
CA GLY A 154 -29.11 37.69 39.28
C GLY A 154 -27.88 38.52 39.62
N ASN A 155 -27.98 39.40 40.63
CA ASN A 155 -26.88 40.26 41.06
C ASN A 155 -25.63 39.48 41.62
N TYR A 156 -25.77 38.19 41.80
CA TYR A 156 -24.72 37.27 42.31
C TYR A 156 -24.27 36.20 41.33
N GLY A 157 -24.70 36.28 40.05
CA GLY A 157 -24.30 35.33 39.03
C GLY A 157 -25.42 34.91 38.08
N THR A 158 -25.06 34.23 37.04
CA THR A 158 -25.97 33.69 36.02
C THR A 158 -26.34 32.26 36.38
N VAL A 159 -27.62 31.98 36.62
CA VAL A 159 -28.14 30.63 36.84
C VAL A 159 -28.94 30.22 35.62
N THR A 160 -28.53 29.16 34.98
CA THR A 160 -29.27 28.55 33.87
C THR A 160 -30.16 27.44 34.43
N GLY A 161 -31.49 27.67 34.38
CA GLY A 161 -32.45 26.73 34.93
C GLY A 161 -33.57 26.41 33.93
N ARG A 162 -34.22 25.27 34.12
CA ARG A 162 -35.45 24.94 33.40
C ARG A 162 -36.67 25.49 34.09
N VAL A 163 -37.57 26.04 33.31
CA VAL A 163 -38.85 26.52 33.79
C VAL A 163 -39.84 25.36 33.83
N GLY A 164 -40.07 24.80 35.02
CA GLY A 164 -41.06 23.75 35.26
C GLY A 164 -40.56 22.31 35.10
N MET A 165 -41.38 21.35 35.51
CA MET A 165 -41.12 19.93 35.27
C MET A 165 -41.19 19.64 33.76
N PRO A 166 -40.19 18.93 33.18
CA PRO A 166 -40.23 18.57 31.78
C PRO A 166 -41.39 17.62 31.49
N SER A 167 -42.24 17.97 30.52
CA SER A 167 -43.24 17.02 30.02
C SER A 167 -42.58 15.78 29.42
N GLY A 168 -43.26 14.64 29.47
CA GLY A 168 -42.73 13.41 28.86
C GLY A 168 -42.38 13.56 27.37
N GLU A 169 -43.14 14.37 26.63
CA GLU A 169 -42.87 14.72 25.25
C GLU A 169 -41.60 15.56 25.09
N ALA A 170 -41.33 16.49 25.99
CA ALA A 170 -40.11 17.30 26.00
C ALA A 170 -38.87 16.44 26.24
N VAL A 171 -38.97 15.49 27.16
CA VAL A 171 -37.90 14.53 27.44
C VAL A 171 -37.67 13.63 26.24
N ALA A 172 -38.71 13.09 25.63
CA ALA A 172 -38.61 12.25 24.43
C ALA A 172 -37.99 13.03 23.24
N GLY A 173 -38.37 14.30 23.03
CA GLY A 173 -37.82 15.15 21.98
C GLY A 173 -36.33 15.44 22.18
N VAL A 174 -35.89 15.71 23.40
CA VAL A 174 -34.47 15.94 23.72
C VAL A 174 -33.63 14.65 23.55
N ILE A 175 -34.17 13.51 23.98
CA ILE A 175 -33.48 12.23 23.80
C ILE A 175 -33.37 11.88 22.32
N ALA A 176 -34.47 11.94 21.58
CA ALA A 176 -34.49 11.66 20.15
C ALA A 176 -33.56 12.61 19.36
N GLY A 177 -33.60 13.92 19.65
CA GLY A 177 -32.72 14.90 19.03
C GLY A 177 -31.24 14.66 19.37
N GLY A 178 -30.93 14.36 20.63
CA GLY A 178 -29.55 14.06 21.05
C GLY A 178 -28.99 12.78 20.44
N MET A 179 -29.84 11.76 20.25
CA MET A 179 -29.43 10.53 19.55
C MET A 179 -29.23 10.78 18.05
N ALA A 180 -30.12 11.55 17.42
CA ALA A 180 -29.98 11.92 16.01
C ALA A 180 -28.75 12.79 15.76
N GLU A 181 -28.44 13.73 16.63
CA GLU A 181 -27.23 14.54 16.54
C GLU A 181 -25.94 13.73 16.65
N ARG A 182 -25.87 12.82 17.64
CA ARG A 182 -24.72 11.91 17.77
C ARG A 182 -24.62 10.98 16.58
N GLY A 183 -25.74 10.44 16.11
CA GLY A 183 -25.79 9.59 14.91
C GLY A 183 -25.28 10.34 13.68
N SER A 184 -25.70 11.61 13.49
CA SER A 184 -25.22 12.47 12.42
C SER A 184 -23.71 12.69 12.51
N GLN A 185 -23.18 13.02 13.69
CA GLN A 185 -21.73 13.22 13.88
C GLN A 185 -20.92 11.96 13.61
N ILE A 186 -21.40 10.78 14.03
CA ILE A 186 -20.73 9.51 13.76
C ILE A 186 -20.73 9.23 12.25
N LEU A 187 -21.88 9.39 11.59
CA LEU A 187 -21.99 9.18 10.14
C LEU A 187 -21.15 10.19 9.35
N THR A 188 -21.08 11.44 9.78
CA THR A 188 -20.23 12.44 9.14
C THR A 188 -18.76 12.04 9.23
N ARG A 189 -18.29 11.66 10.41
CA ARG A 189 -16.90 11.17 10.59
C ARG A 189 -16.62 9.90 9.79
N GLN A 190 -17.57 8.98 9.73
CA GLN A 190 -17.42 7.76 8.93
C GLN A 190 -17.42 8.09 7.45
N SER A 191 -18.26 9.01 6.98
CA SER A 191 -18.29 9.43 5.59
C SER A 191 -17.04 10.22 5.17
N GLU A 192 -16.39 10.93 6.09
CA GLU A 192 -15.09 11.57 5.84
C GLU A 192 -13.96 10.56 5.63
N SER A 193 -14.06 9.40 6.26
CA SER A 193 -13.07 8.32 6.13
C SER A 193 -13.26 7.42 4.89
N GLU A 194 -14.46 7.39 4.34
CA GLU A 194 -14.80 6.59 3.17
C GLU A 194 -14.80 7.47 1.90
N PRO A 195 -14.23 7.04 0.78
CA PRO A 195 -14.30 7.80 -0.46
C PRO A 195 -15.75 7.95 -0.94
N TYR A 196 -16.09 9.13 -1.44
CA TYR A 196 -17.41 9.45 -1.97
C TYR A 196 -17.85 8.52 -3.12
N LYS A 197 -16.88 7.98 -3.86
CA LYS A 197 -17.11 7.07 -4.98
C LYS A 197 -16.46 5.74 -4.68
N GLN A 198 -17.21 4.69 -4.95
CA GLN A 198 -16.73 3.33 -5.02
C GLN A 198 -16.68 2.90 -6.48
N VAL A 199 -15.59 2.35 -6.90
CA VAL A 199 -15.40 1.82 -8.25
C VAL A 199 -15.07 0.34 -8.13
N GLU A 200 -15.81 -0.45 -8.88
CA GLU A 200 -15.63 -1.90 -8.99
C GLU A 200 -15.14 -2.25 -10.38
N VAL A 201 -14.17 -3.13 -10.47
CA VAL A 201 -13.79 -3.81 -11.72
C VAL A 201 -14.13 -5.28 -11.58
N TYR A 202 -14.93 -5.77 -12.50
CA TYR A 202 -15.38 -7.15 -12.44
C TYR A 202 -14.29 -8.10 -12.95
N GLN A 203 -14.37 -9.33 -12.48
CA GLN A 203 -13.56 -10.40 -13.01
C GLN A 203 -13.88 -10.59 -14.52
N HIS A 204 -12.83 -10.87 -15.30
CA HIS A 204 -12.88 -11.01 -16.77
C HIS A 204 -13.19 -9.70 -17.52
N GLU A 205 -13.06 -8.54 -16.88
CA GLU A 205 -13.09 -7.25 -17.59
C GLU A 205 -11.96 -7.19 -18.59
N VAL A 206 -12.31 -6.83 -19.85
CA VAL A 206 -11.33 -6.70 -20.93
C VAL A 206 -10.65 -5.34 -20.83
N VAL A 207 -9.33 -5.35 -20.90
CA VAL A 207 -8.49 -4.17 -20.80
C VAL A 207 -7.39 -4.20 -21.85
N SER A 208 -6.88 -3.05 -22.20
CA SER A 208 -5.65 -2.90 -22.97
C SER A 208 -4.48 -2.60 -22.03
N ILE A 209 -3.46 -3.44 -22.04
CA ILE A 209 -2.25 -3.23 -21.24
C ILE A 209 -1.27 -2.39 -22.04
N LEU A 210 -0.97 -1.18 -21.57
CA LEU A 210 0.07 -0.32 -22.12
C LEU A 210 1.39 -0.57 -21.39
N PHE A 211 2.37 -1.11 -22.09
CA PHE A 211 3.76 -1.20 -21.61
C PHE A 211 4.44 0.14 -21.88
N VAL A 212 4.78 0.87 -20.82
CA VAL A 212 5.43 2.18 -20.91
C VAL A 212 6.89 2.01 -21.29
N ASP A 213 7.57 1.11 -20.59
CA ASP A 213 8.97 0.79 -20.82
C ASP A 213 9.11 -0.50 -21.65
N PRO A 214 10.22 -0.66 -22.37
CA PRO A 214 10.50 -1.91 -23.06
C PRO A 214 10.76 -3.03 -22.05
N VAL A 215 10.25 -4.21 -22.29
CA VAL A 215 10.55 -5.40 -21.47
C VAL A 215 11.72 -6.14 -22.09
N MET A 216 12.79 -6.32 -21.32
CA MET A 216 14.01 -6.97 -21.75
C MET A 216 14.20 -8.30 -21.02
N THR A 217 14.94 -9.23 -21.62
CA THR A 217 15.30 -10.49 -20.93
C THR A 217 16.12 -10.27 -19.66
N ASN A 218 16.86 -9.15 -19.57
CA ASN A 218 17.65 -8.77 -18.38
C ASN A 218 16.79 -8.26 -17.22
N ASP A 219 15.51 -7.93 -17.47
CA ASP A 219 14.56 -7.55 -16.43
C ASP A 219 14.02 -8.76 -15.66
N ALA A 220 14.47 -9.97 -16.06
CA ALA A 220 14.19 -11.18 -15.31
C ALA A 220 14.74 -11.02 -13.89
N ARG A 221 13.86 -11.07 -12.90
CA ARG A 221 14.27 -11.16 -11.51
C ARG A 221 15.05 -12.47 -11.37
N SER A 222 16.36 -12.37 -11.16
CA SER A 222 17.11 -13.51 -10.67
C SER A 222 16.41 -13.93 -9.38
N SER A 223 15.76 -15.10 -9.42
CA SER A 223 15.23 -15.69 -8.21
C SER A 223 16.42 -15.79 -7.25
N SER A 224 16.44 -14.96 -6.22
CA SER A 224 17.47 -14.96 -5.19
C SER A 224 17.52 -16.29 -4.40
N LEU A 225 16.77 -17.26 -4.84
CA LEU A 225 16.84 -18.65 -4.37
C LEU A 225 18.08 -19.41 -4.84
N SER A 226 18.77 -18.95 -5.89
CA SER A 226 19.99 -19.63 -6.37
C SER A 226 21.31 -19.06 -5.82
N SER A 227 21.32 -17.91 -5.15
CA SER A 227 22.53 -17.31 -4.58
C SER A 227 22.69 -17.49 -3.07
N SER A 228 21.73 -18.11 -2.37
CA SER A 228 21.85 -18.42 -0.93
C SER A 228 22.13 -19.89 -0.63
N ILE A 229 22.40 -20.70 -1.64
CA ILE A 229 23.05 -22.01 -1.44
C ILE A 229 24.57 -21.82 -1.52
N SER A 230 25.09 -20.86 -0.76
CA SER A 230 26.42 -21.02 -0.19
C SER A 230 26.28 -22.04 0.94
N PRO A 231 27.16 -23.01 1.09
CA PRO A 231 27.01 -24.07 2.09
C PRO A 231 27.19 -23.48 3.47
N SER A 232 26.14 -22.91 4.03
CA SER A 232 26.07 -22.59 5.46
C SER A 232 25.62 -23.82 6.27
N VAL A 233 26.02 -25.03 5.80
CA VAL A 233 25.79 -26.29 6.52
C VAL A 233 26.41 -26.28 7.93
N ASN A 234 27.34 -25.36 8.22
CA ASN A 234 27.96 -25.28 9.53
C ASN A 234 27.30 -24.30 10.53
N ARG A 235 26.36 -23.45 10.12
CA ARG A 235 25.71 -22.54 11.08
C ARG A 235 24.42 -23.10 11.67
N THR A 236 23.68 -23.89 10.90
CA THR A 236 22.43 -24.50 11.37
C THR A 236 22.72 -25.62 12.37
N SER A 237 23.75 -26.44 12.12
CA SER A 237 24.20 -27.48 13.05
C SER A 237 24.71 -26.91 14.38
N GLN A 238 25.42 -25.78 14.36
CA GLN A 238 25.87 -25.11 15.60
C GLN A 238 24.74 -24.47 16.39
N ALA A 239 23.71 -23.93 15.73
CA ALA A 239 22.54 -23.36 16.40
C ALA A 239 21.69 -24.47 17.02
N GLU A 240 21.50 -25.59 16.32
CA GLU A 240 20.80 -26.75 16.83
C GLU A 240 21.55 -27.44 17.99
N GLN A 241 22.86 -27.57 17.91
CA GLN A 241 23.69 -28.08 18.99
C GLN A 241 23.63 -27.18 20.23
N ARG A 242 23.64 -25.87 20.06
CA ARG A 242 23.49 -24.93 21.18
C ARG A 242 22.10 -24.97 21.80
N SER A 243 21.04 -25.16 21.02
CA SER A 243 19.68 -25.29 21.55
C SER A 243 19.49 -26.63 22.29
N GLN A 244 20.05 -27.71 21.81
CA GLN A 244 20.04 -29.02 22.47
C GLN A 244 20.84 -29.00 23.76
N ALA A 245 22.03 -28.38 23.78
CA ALA A 245 22.82 -28.21 25.00
C ALA A 245 22.08 -27.39 26.07
N ARG A 246 21.38 -26.31 25.68
CA ARG A 246 20.56 -25.51 26.61
C ARG A 246 19.37 -26.28 27.16
N MET A 247 18.72 -27.13 26.35
CA MET A 247 17.63 -27.99 26.83
C MET A 247 18.13 -29.03 27.81
N GLN A 248 19.27 -29.67 27.57
CA GLN A 248 19.86 -30.64 28.49
C GLN A 248 20.21 -30.01 29.83
N THR A 249 20.88 -28.84 29.81
CA THR A 249 21.22 -28.11 31.05
C THR A 249 19.95 -27.70 31.84
N ALA A 250 18.89 -27.27 31.15
CA ALA A 250 17.62 -26.92 31.80
C ALA A 250 16.90 -28.15 32.40
N MET A 251 17.02 -29.33 31.76
CA MET A 251 16.48 -30.58 32.32
C MET A 251 17.27 -31.05 33.54
N GLU A 252 18.60 -30.95 33.52
CA GLU A 252 19.43 -31.29 34.67
C GLU A 252 19.16 -30.37 35.88
N GLN A 253 19.01 -29.09 35.63
CA GLN A 253 18.66 -28.12 36.69
C GLN A 253 17.28 -28.45 37.29
N ARG A 254 16.29 -28.82 36.47
CA ARG A 254 14.97 -29.24 36.97
C ARG A 254 15.03 -30.53 37.79
N LYS A 255 15.85 -31.50 37.36
CA LYS A 255 16.07 -32.74 38.12
C LYS A 255 16.75 -32.44 39.49
N ALA A 256 17.75 -31.60 39.51
CA ALA A 256 18.45 -31.22 40.74
C ALA A 256 17.53 -30.47 41.73
N VAL A 257 16.63 -29.62 41.22
CA VAL A 257 15.66 -28.91 42.07
C VAL A 257 14.59 -29.87 42.61
N MET A 258 14.12 -30.82 41.78
CA MET A 258 13.18 -31.83 42.26
C MET A 258 13.80 -32.75 43.30
N GLN A 259 15.06 -33.15 43.13
CA GLN A 259 15.77 -34.01 44.06
C GLN A 259 15.95 -33.34 45.42
N ARG A 260 16.35 -32.04 45.44
CA ARG A 260 16.40 -31.26 46.68
C ARG A 260 15.06 -31.14 47.40
N ARG A 261 13.95 -31.01 46.67
CA ARG A 261 12.60 -30.97 47.27
C ARG A 261 12.20 -32.33 47.86
N TYR A 262 12.66 -33.44 47.28
CA TYR A 262 12.41 -34.76 47.79
C TYR A 262 13.21 -35.06 49.08
N ASP A 263 14.47 -34.59 49.09
CA ASP A 263 15.35 -34.74 50.25
C ASP A 263 14.96 -33.82 51.44
N GLU A 264 14.20 -32.75 51.17
CA GLU A 264 13.75 -31.76 52.13
C GLU A 264 12.38 -32.03 52.75
N GLN A 265 11.68 -33.14 52.32
CA GLN A 265 10.46 -33.57 52.98
C GLN A 265 10.81 -34.36 54.27
N PRO A 266 10.51 -33.80 55.47
CA PRO A 266 10.71 -34.55 56.72
C PRO A 266 9.73 -35.73 56.75
N GLU A 267 10.28 -36.91 56.99
CA GLU A 267 9.47 -38.06 57.39
C GLU A 267 8.63 -37.68 58.60
N THR A 268 7.36 -37.46 58.40
CA THR A 268 6.41 -37.34 59.53
C THR A 268 6.17 -38.74 60.10
N PRO A 269 6.30 -38.92 61.41
CA PRO A 269 6.10 -40.20 62.08
C PRO A 269 4.67 -40.70 62.03
#